data_3885cbd781007ccb1c5df30540836cc5
#
_entry.id   3885cbd781007ccb1c5df30540836cc5
#
_cell.length_a   1.000
_cell.length_b   1.000
_cell.length_c   1.000
_cell.angle_alpha   90.00
_cell.angle_beta   90.00
_cell.angle_gamma   90.00
#
_symmetry.space_group_name_H-M   'P 1'
#
loop_
_entity.id
_entity.type
_entity.pdbx_description
1 polymer ?
#
loop_
_entity_poly.entity_id
_entity_poly.type
_entity_poly.pdbx_seq_one_letter_code
_entity_poly.pdbx_strand_id
1 'polypeptide(L)'
;MPIILPPITRRQFVTHSLTLGGTAIVTSRTLPAANSERTRLDPNRVALLADTHISADPDLVYPGTKWPGSPVKEDEHESVNIAQYLTEVTKSVIALHSRPAHLIINGDCALSNGKESEYKQLLELVEPIRIAGITIHVTIGNHDNRENVWKLLPFLKKEQMGVQADVIELPHANLVLLDSGKGALGDNQLNWLAKQLDKRADKPALIFGHYNPYPNRGVRPNKGMRDGSSLLKLLDECKHARAYIYGHTHEWQHDQRDHLHLINLPAVSYYFGKGHAHGWVDMKLTETSAQLELYCINRKHKQHGDRRQVSLKDRKTLS
;
A
#
# COMPACT_ATOMS: atom_id res chain seq x y z
N MET A 1 -0.18 -12.98 8.97
CA MET A 1 1.03 -12.44 8.35
C MET A 1 0.60 -11.54 7.22
N PRO A 2 1.18 -10.34 7.08
CA PRO A 2 0.99 -9.59 5.86
C PRO A 2 1.40 -10.45 4.67
N ILE A 3 0.92 -10.12 3.48
CA ILE A 3 1.45 -10.71 2.26
C ILE A 3 2.92 -10.28 2.18
N ILE A 4 3.79 -11.08 2.75
CA ILE A 4 5.23 -10.92 2.65
C ILE A 4 5.66 -11.78 1.48
N LEU A 5 5.92 -11.14 0.33
CA LEU A 5 6.66 -11.80 -0.73
C LEU A 5 8.14 -11.71 -0.32
N PRO A 6 8.78 -12.79 0.13
CA PRO A 6 10.16 -12.72 0.57
C PRO A 6 11.07 -12.35 -0.61
N PRO A 7 12.16 -11.61 -0.34
CA PRO A 7 13.16 -11.33 -1.36
C PRO A 7 13.76 -12.64 -1.88
N ILE A 8 13.90 -12.76 -3.20
CA ILE A 8 14.62 -13.90 -3.81
C ILE A 8 16.12 -13.63 -3.81
N THR A 9 16.90 -14.65 -3.45
CA THR A 9 18.37 -14.56 -3.52
C THR A 9 18.82 -14.64 -4.99
N ARG A 10 20.00 -14.03 -5.31
CA ARG A 10 20.61 -14.13 -6.65
C ARG A 10 20.73 -15.59 -7.13
N ARG A 11 20.94 -16.53 -6.23
CA ARG A 11 21.07 -17.96 -6.54
C ARG A 11 19.74 -18.56 -7.01
N GLN A 12 18.63 -18.17 -6.39
CA GLN A 12 17.29 -18.61 -6.79
C GLN A 12 16.88 -18.01 -8.15
N PHE A 13 17.27 -16.75 -8.43
CA PHE A 13 17.04 -16.11 -9.72
C PHE A 13 17.76 -16.83 -10.85
N VAL A 14 19.06 -17.17 -10.67
CA VAL A 14 19.85 -17.87 -11.68
C VAL A 14 19.31 -19.28 -11.96
N THR A 15 18.83 -20.01 -10.93
CA THR A 15 18.24 -21.35 -11.08
C THR A 15 16.91 -21.31 -11.86
N HIS A 16 16.08 -20.29 -11.70
CA HIS A 16 14.82 -20.16 -12.44
C HIS A 16 15.03 -19.72 -13.90
N SER A 17 16.12 -18.99 -14.20
CA SER A 17 16.44 -18.55 -15.57
C SER A 17 17.08 -19.65 -16.41
N LEU A 18 17.68 -20.67 -15.80
CA LEU A 18 18.35 -21.77 -16.48
C LEU A 18 17.40 -22.90 -16.94
N THR A 19 16.14 -22.87 -16.51
CA THR A 19 15.12 -23.88 -16.94
C THR A 19 14.38 -23.49 -18.23
N LEU A 20 14.67 -22.32 -18.82
CA LEU A 20 14.10 -21.85 -20.08
C LEU A 20 15.18 -21.65 -21.16
N GLY A 21 15.73 -22.76 -21.62
CA GLY A 21 16.30 -22.87 -22.98
C GLY A 21 17.72 -22.38 -23.26
N GLY A 22 18.57 -23.28 -23.71
CA GLY A 22 19.65 -23.03 -24.67
C GLY A 22 21.05 -22.76 -24.08
N THR A 23 21.94 -23.70 -24.30
CA THR A 23 23.41 -23.63 -24.11
C THR A 23 24.03 -22.38 -24.75
N ALA A 24 24.37 -21.39 -23.96
CA ALA A 24 25.23 -20.29 -24.33
C ALA A 24 26.61 -20.48 -23.68
N ILE A 25 27.65 -20.63 -24.49
CA ILE A 25 29.06 -20.66 -24.06
C ILE A 25 29.41 -19.29 -23.48
N VAL A 26 29.56 -19.20 -22.18
CA VAL A 26 29.99 -17.97 -21.50
C VAL A 26 31.51 -17.91 -21.49
N THR A 27 32.10 -17.14 -22.42
CA THR A 27 33.49 -16.70 -22.28
C THR A 27 33.61 -15.76 -21.09
N SER A 28 34.37 -16.14 -20.09
CA SER A 28 34.67 -15.36 -18.90
C SER A 28 35.49 -14.10 -19.25
N ARG A 29 34.83 -13.01 -19.60
CA ARG A 29 35.42 -11.68 -19.51
C ARG A 29 35.22 -11.20 -18.07
N THR A 30 36.32 -11.07 -17.34
CA THR A 30 36.37 -10.35 -16.06
C THR A 30 35.98 -8.90 -16.30
N LEU A 31 34.71 -8.58 -16.12
CA LEU A 31 34.26 -7.19 -16.00
C LEU A 31 34.86 -6.62 -14.70
N PRO A 32 35.44 -5.40 -14.76
CA PRO A 32 35.88 -4.73 -13.54
C PRO A 32 34.70 -4.68 -12.57
N ALA A 33 34.95 -5.03 -11.31
CA ALA A 33 33.98 -4.91 -10.25
C ALA A 33 33.58 -3.42 -10.15
N ALA A 34 32.50 -3.05 -10.82
CA ALA A 34 31.84 -1.79 -10.52
C ALA A 34 31.51 -1.86 -9.04
N ASN A 35 32.08 -0.93 -8.24
CA ASN A 35 31.68 -0.67 -6.87
C ASN A 35 30.20 -0.28 -6.90
N SER A 36 29.31 -1.27 -7.01
CA SER A 36 27.89 -1.07 -6.71
C SER A 36 27.84 -0.86 -5.22
N GLU A 37 27.86 0.37 -4.75
CA GLU A 37 27.35 0.69 -3.42
C GLU A 37 26.06 -0.10 -3.29
N ARG A 38 26.05 -1.11 -2.42
CA ARG A 38 24.85 -1.91 -2.17
C ARG A 38 23.84 -0.92 -1.65
N THR A 39 22.87 -0.57 -2.45
CA THR A 39 21.78 0.32 -2.06
C THR A 39 21.17 -0.26 -0.79
N ARG A 40 21.36 0.42 0.32
CA ARG A 40 20.98 -0.07 1.65
C ARG A 40 19.46 0.10 1.78
N LEU A 41 18.79 -0.97 2.21
CA LEU A 41 17.39 -0.89 2.62
C LEU A 41 17.30 -0.16 3.96
N ASP A 42 16.39 0.81 4.04
CA ASP A 42 16.10 1.56 5.26
C ASP A 42 14.91 0.90 5.99
N PRO A 43 15.12 0.29 7.18
CA PRO A 43 14.06 -0.39 7.92
C PRO A 43 12.98 0.57 8.44
N ASN A 44 13.26 1.87 8.46
CA ASN A 44 12.32 2.92 8.87
C ASN A 44 11.65 3.62 7.67
N ARG A 45 11.80 3.08 6.47
CA ARG A 45 11.19 3.65 5.27
C ARG A 45 10.23 2.66 4.64
N VAL A 46 9.03 3.13 4.29
CA VAL A 46 7.93 2.33 3.75
C VAL A 46 7.35 3.04 2.52
N ALA A 47 7.30 2.36 1.39
CA ALA A 47 6.55 2.85 0.23
C ALA A 47 5.06 2.48 0.41
N LEU A 48 4.17 3.47 0.31
CA LEU A 48 2.73 3.29 0.47
C LEU A 48 2.04 3.48 -0.88
N LEU A 49 1.37 2.44 -1.33
CA LEU A 49 0.53 2.39 -2.52
C LEU A 49 -0.91 2.08 -2.09
N ALA A 50 -1.89 2.52 -2.86
CA ALA A 50 -3.28 2.12 -2.72
C ALA A 50 -3.93 2.03 -4.10
N ASP A 51 -5.03 1.30 -4.19
CA ASP A 51 -5.91 1.33 -5.36
C ASP A 51 -5.14 1.12 -6.67
N THR A 52 -4.39 0.03 -6.75
CA THR A 52 -3.61 -0.31 -7.95
C THR A 52 -4.46 -0.82 -9.09
N HIS A 53 -5.61 -1.42 -8.80
CA HIS A 53 -6.65 -1.87 -9.76
C HIS A 53 -6.09 -2.59 -10.99
N ILE A 54 -5.19 -3.54 -10.79
CA ILE A 54 -4.53 -4.24 -11.90
C ILE A 54 -5.51 -5.16 -12.63
N SER A 55 -5.56 -5.01 -13.96
CA SER A 55 -6.24 -5.90 -14.88
C SER A 55 -5.38 -7.15 -15.18
N ALA A 56 -6.04 -8.24 -15.56
CA ALA A 56 -5.37 -9.40 -16.15
C ALA A 56 -4.75 -9.10 -17.54
N ASP A 57 -5.28 -8.08 -18.23
CA ASP A 57 -4.77 -7.59 -19.50
C ASP A 57 -3.82 -6.41 -19.23
N PRO A 58 -2.50 -6.57 -19.49
CA PRO A 58 -1.51 -5.52 -19.24
C PRO A 58 -1.65 -4.32 -20.21
N ASP A 59 -2.29 -4.53 -21.36
CA ASP A 59 -2.47 -3.50 -22.38
C ASP A 59 -3.79 -2.73 -22.21
N LEU A 60 -4.59 -3.11 -21.21
CA LEU A 60 -5.85 -2.44 -20.95
C LEU A 60 -5.63 -0.94 -20.69
N VAL A 61 -6.19 -0.13 -21.58
CA VAL A 61 -6.37 1.30 -21.37
C VAL A 61 -7.72 1.50 -20.69
N TYR A 62 -7.68 1.87 -19.42
CA TYR A 62 -8.89 2.12 -18.66
C TYR A 62 -9.45 3.49 -19.05
N PRO A 63 -10.63 3.56 -19.68
CA PRO A 63 -11.26 4.83 -19.94
C PRO A 63 -11.60 5.45 -18.59
N GLY A 64 -11.14 6.65 -18.35
CA GLY A 64 -11.52 7.42 -17.17
C GLY A 64 -13.02 7.28 -16.94
N THR A 65 -13.34 6.68 -15.91
CA THR A 65 -14.55 6.10 -15.42
C THR A 65 -15.88 6.69 -15.86
N LYS A 66 -16.53 6.04 -16.79
CA LYS A 66 -17.97 6.03 -16.86
C LYS A 66 -18.53 4.94 -15.95
N TRP A 67 -18.89 5.26 -14.75
CA TRP A 67 -19.89 4.44 -14.09
C TRP A 67 -21.16 5.25 -13.82
N PRO A 68 -22.30 4.57 -13.72
CA PRO A 68 -23.56 5.25 -13.41
C PRO A 68 -23.40 6.07 -12.12
N GLY A 69 -23.64 7.40 -12.22
CA GLY A 69 -23.53 8.32 -11.09
C GLY A 69 -22.16 8.98 -10.87
N SER A 70 -21.20 8.82 -11.80
CA SER A 70 -19.97 9.62 -11.76
C SER A 70 -20.30 11.11 -11.94
N PRO A 71 -19.84 12.00 -11.05
CA PRO A 71 -20.03 13.44 -11.20
C PRO A 71 -19.09 14.05 -12.24
N VAL A 72 -18.15 13.25 -12.79
CA VAL A 72 -17.12 13.72 -13.71
C VAL A 72 -17.61 13.55 -15.15
N LYS A 73 -17.50 14.61 -15.95
CA LYS A 73 -17.91 14.59 -17.35
C LYS A 73 -16.92 13.75 -18.19
N GLU A 74 -17.40 13.24 -19.33
CA GLU A 74 -16.67 12.34 -20.22
C GLU A 74 -15.34 12.90 -20.73
N ASP A 75 -15.29 14.20 -20.97
CA ASP A 75 -14.14 14.95 -21.46
C ASP A 75 -13.10 15.31 -20.38
N GLU A 76 -13.39 15.00 -19.13
CA GLU A 76 -12.52 15.27 -17.97
C GLU A 76 -11.73 14.04 -17.52
N HIS A 77 -11.88 12.91 -18.19
CA HIS A 77 -11.19 11.66 -17.84
C HIS A 77 -9.94 11.45 -18.69
N GLU A 78 -8.83 11.21 -18.01
CA GLU A 78 -7.62 10.75 -18.65
C GLU A 78 -7.70 9.23 -18.85
N SER A 79 -7.48 8.77 -20.09
CA SER A 79 -7.31 7.35 -20.37
C SER A 79 -5.95 6.89 -19.84
N VAL A 80 -5.93 5.86 -19.00
CA VAL A 80 -4.71 5.41 -18.35
C VAL A 80 -4.46 3.93 -18.61
N ASN A 81 -3.21 3.57 -18.92
CA ASN A 81 -2.77 2.19 -18.82
C ASN A 81 -2.30 1.94 -17.37
N ILE A 82 -3.12 1.20 -16.61
CA ILE A 82 -2.89 0.99 -15.18
C ILE A 82 -1.63 0.18 -14.91
N ALA A 83 -1.34 -0.82 -15.75
CA ALA A 83 -0.12 -1.63 -15.64
C ALA A 83 1.14 -0.78 -15.86
N GLN A 84 1.09 0.16 -16.81
CA GLN A 84 2.18 1.12 -17.03
C GLN A 84 2.37 2.03 -15.81
N TYR A 85 1.29 2.52 -15.20
CA TYR A 85 1.36 3.36 -14.01
C TYR A 85 2.02 2.64 -12.83
N LEU A 86 1.64 1.39 -12.55
CA LEU A 86 2.30 0.61 -11.52
C LEU A 86 3.78 0.33 -11.86
N THR A 87 4.10 0.11 -13.14
CA THR A 87 5.48 -0.03 -13.61
C THR A 87 6.31 1.23 -13.34
N GLU A 88 5.77 2.42 -13.60
CA GLU A 88 6.45 3.69 -13.32
C GLU A 88 6.62 3.92 -11.80
N VAL A 89 5.63 3.57 -11.00
CA VAL A 89 5.75 3.61 -9.53
C VAL A 89 6.83 2.65 -9.05
N THR A 90 6.85 1.42 -9.54
CA THR A 90 7.87 0.41 -9.23
C THR A 90 9.28 0.94 -9.53
N LYS A 91 9.50 1.51 -10.73
CA LYS A 91 10.77 2.16 -11.11
C LYS A 91 11.13 3.30 -10.16
N SER A 92 10.15 4.15 -9.81
CA SER A 92 10.36 5.29 -8.91
C SER A 92 10.81 4.84 -7.52
N VAL A 93 10.18 3.81 -6.95
CA VAL A 93 10.54 3.26 -5.64
C VAL A 93 11.96 2.68 -5.63
N ILE A 94 12.32 1.86 -6.62
CA ILE A 94 13.65 1.21 -6.66
C ILE A 94 14.77 2.19 -7.03
N ALA A 95 14.45 3.33 -7.63
CA ALA A 95 15.42 4.37 -7.98
C ALA A 95 15.84 5.22 -6.78
N LEU A 96 15.19 5.10 -5.63
CA LEU A 96 15.57 5.83 -4.43
C LEU A 96 16.97 5.41 -3.95
N HIS A 97 17.80 6.39 -3.59
CA HIS A 97 19.15 6.14 -3.07
C HIS A 97 19.11 5.32 -1.77
N SER A 98 18.27 5.70 -0.80
CA SER A 98 17.94 4.89 0.37
C SER A 98 16.58 4.24 0.13
N ARG A 99 16.58 2.96 -0.19
CA ARG A 99 15.34 2.22 -0.54
C ARG A 99 14.53 1.87 0.70
N PRO A 100 13.20 1.89 0.61
CA PRO A 100 12.37 1.38 1.69
C PRO A 100 12.61 -0.12 1.90
N ALA A 101 12.62 -0.58 3.15
CA ALA A 101 12.66 -2.02 3.43
C ALA A 101 11.28 -2.67 3.22
N HIS A 102 10.22 -1.89 3.23
CA HIS A 102 8.85 -2.35 3.12
C HIS A 102 8.06 -1.55 2.08
N LEU A 103 7.12 -2.22 1.41
CA LEU A 103 6.12 -1.62 0.55
C LEU A 103 4.75 -2.16 0.98
N ILE A 104 3.76 -1.28 1.15
CA ILE A 104 2.37 -1.64 1.47
C ILE A 104 1.49 -1.27 0.28
N ILE A 105 0.71 -2.23 -0.24
CA ILE A 105 -0.41 -1.96 -1.15
C ILE A 105 -1.68 -2.00 -0.29
N ASN A 106 -2.28 -0.84 -0.08
CA ASN A 106 -3.39 -0.68 0.85
C ASN A 106 -4.77 -0.91 0.21
N GLY A 107 -4.97 -2.13 -0.28
CA GLY A 107 -6.22 -2.62 -0.86
C GLY A 107 -6.48 -2.22 -2.31
N ASP A 108 -7.55 -2.77 -2.87
CA ASP A 108 -7.95 -2.67 -4.26
C ASP A 108 -6.80 -2.96 -5.23
N CYS A 109 -6.21 -4.14 -5.02
CA CYS A 109 -5.13 -4.65 -5.85
C CYS A 109 -5.62 -5.00 -7.25
N ALA A 110 -6.81 -5.61 -7.34
CA ALA A 110 -7.45 -6.06 -8.57
C ALA A 110 -8.40 -5.00 -9.14
N LEU A 111 -8.55 -4.98 -10.48
CA LEU A 111 -9.42 -4.01 -11.15
C LEU A 111 -10.90 -4.30 -10.91
N SER A 112 -11.32 -5.55 -10.95
CA SER A 112 -12.73 -5.90 -10.97
C SER A 112 -13.19 -6.63 -9.70
N ASN A 113 -13.00 -7.94 -9.66
CA ASN A 113 -13.52 -8.81 -8.61
C ASN A 113 -12.45 -9.72 -8.01
N GLY A 114 -11.19 -9.35 -8.12
CA GLY A 114 -10.08 -10.11 -7.58
C GLY A 114 -9.91 -11.48 -8.24
N LYS A 115 -9.89 -11.53 -9.56
CA LYS A 115 -9.60 -12.76 -10.31
C LYS A 115 -8.14 -13.18 -10.11
N GLU A 116 -7.88 -14.48 -10.12
CA GLU A 116 -6.50 -15.00 -10.01
C GLU A 116 -5.56 -14.43 -11.07
N SER A 117 -6.04 -14.19 -12.28
CA SER A 117 -5.26 -13.59 -13.37
C SER A 117 -4.86 -12.14 -13.08
N GLU A 118 -5.70 -11.37 -12.38
CA GLU A 118 -5.39 -10.00 -11.97
C GLU A 118 -4.25 -10.00 -10.93
N TYR A 119 -4.28 -10.90 -9.96
CA TYR A 119 -3.19 -11.02 -8.98
C TYR A 119 -1.90 -11.58 -9.60
N LYS A 120 -1.97 -12.50 -10.57
CA LYS A 120 -0.77 -12.95 -11.30
C LYS A 120 -0.10 -11.77 -12.00
N GLN A 121 -0.88 -10.94 -12.70
CA GLN A 121 -0.36 -9.73 -13.34
C GLN A 121 0.22 -8.74 -12.32
N LEU A 122 -0.46 -8.52 -11.19
CA LEU A 122 0.08 -7.70 -10.10
C LEU A 122 1.44 -8.21 -9.63
N LEU A 123 1.56 -9.53 -9.38
CA LEU A 123 2.81 -10.13 -8.90
C LEU A 123 3.96 -9.98 -9.90
N GLU A 124 3.70 -10.06 -11.20
CA GLU A 124 4.67 -9.82 -12.26
C GLU A 124 5.14 -8.35 -12.26
N LEU A 125 4.20 -7.39 -12.13
CA LEU A 125 4.52 -5.96 -12.13
C LEU A 125 5.32 -5.52 -10.90
N VAL A 126 5.12 -6.15 -9.74
CA VAL A 126 5.87 -5.84 -8.51
C VAL A 126 7.10 -6.72 -8.30
N GLU A 127 7.39 -7.66 -9.20
CA GLU A 127 8.58 -8.53 -9.10
C GLU A 127 9.90 -7.74 -8.99
N PRO A 128 10.12 -6.61 -9.72
CA PRO A 128 11.32 -5.80 -9.54
C PRO A 128 11.50 -5.26 -8.12
N ILE A 129 10.41 -4.99 -7.39
CA ILE A 129 10.44 -4.58 -5.96
C ILE A 129 11.00 -5.72 -5.10
N ARG A 130 10.54 -6.97 -5.33
CA ARG A 130 11.04 -8.16 -4.63
C ARG A 130 12.52 -8.42 -4.91
N ILE A 131 12.91 -8.31 -6.18
CA ILE A 131 14.32 -8.46 -6.62
C ILE A 131 15.21 -7.40 -5.95
N ALA A 132 14.68 -6.19 -5.73
CA ALA A 132 15.38 -5.12 -5.01
C ALA A 132 15.53 -5.40 -3.50
N GLY A 133 14.94 -6.48 -2.98
CA GLY A 133 14.98 -6.89 -1.57
C GLY A 133 13.91 -6.23 -0.69
N ILE A 134 12.96 -5.51 -1.27
CA ILE A 134 11.88 -4.83 -0.56
C ILE A 134 10.79 -5.84 -0.24
N THR A 135 10.33 -5.88 1.02
CA THR A 135 9.23 -6.76 1.44
C THR A 135 7.89 -6.11 1.10
N ILE A 136 7.02 -6.85 0.38
CA ILE A 136 5.70 -6.36 -0.01
C ILE A 136 4.64 -6.89 0.96
N HIS A 137 3.77 -5.99 1.41
CA HIS A 137 2.60 -6.26 2.24
C HIS A 137 1.34 -5.77 1.52
N VAL A 138 0.23 -6.47 1.72
CA VAL A 138 -1.04 -6.13 1.06
C VAL A 138 -2.16 -6.18 2.07
N THR A 139 -3.06 -5.20 2.06
CA THR A 139 -4.38 -5.27 2.69
C THR A 139 -5.44 -5.63 1.63
N ILE A 140 -6.64 -5.93 2.08
CA ILE A 140 -7.75 -6.30 1.19
C ILE A 140 -8.72 -5.13 1.05
N GLY A 141 -9.01 -4.74 -0.20
CA GLY A 141 -10.02 -3.76 -0.55
C GLY A 141 -11.31 -4.40 -1.10
N ASN A 142 -12.25 -3.57 -1.57
CA ASN A 142 -13.55 -4.07 -2.02
C ASN A 142 -13.53 -4.72 -3.41
N HIS A 143 -12.52 -4.45 -4.21
CA HIS A 143 -12.29 -5.11 -5.50
C HIS A 143 -11.50 -6.40 -5.36
N ASP A 144 -11.00 -6.71 -4.15
CA ASP A 144 -10.20 -7.88 -3.91
C ASP A 144 -11.02 -9.11 -3.53
N ASN A 145 -10.53 -10.29 -3.93
CA ASN A 145 -11.05 -11.58 -3.52
C ASN A 145 -10.03 -12.28 -2.61
N ARG A 146 -10.35 -12.37 -1.34
CA ARG A 146 -9.48 -12.95 -0.30
C ARG A 146 -9.09 -14.40 -0.59
N GLU A 147 -10.05 -15.21 -1.05
CA GLU A 147 -9.80 -16.62 -1.35
C GLU A 147 -8.81 -16.78 -2.50
N ASN A 148 -8.92 -15.97 -3.55
CA ASN A 148 -7.98 -15.98 -4.66
C ASN A 148 -6.60 -15.50 -4.26
N VAL A 149 -6.50 -14.48 -3.38
CA VAL A 149 -5.23 -14.06 -2.78
C VAL A 149 -4.61 -15.23 -2.02
N TRP A 150 -5.36 -15.91 -1.15
CA TRP A 150 -4.85 -17.04 -0.37
C TRP A 150 -4.52 -18.27 -1.22
N LYS A 151 -5.22 -18.48 -2.33
CA LYS A 151 -4.92 -19.55 -3.28
C LYS A 151 -3.55 -19.37 -3.93
N LEU A 152 -3.21 -18.14 -4.33
CA LEU A 152 -1.90 -17.81 -4.92
C LEU A 152 -0.79 -17.72 -3.87
N LEU A 153 -1.13 -17.36 -2.66
CA LEU A 153 -0.23 -17.13 -1.54
C LEU A 153 -0.73 -17.83 -0.27
N PRO A 154 -0.78 -19.20 -0.26
CA PRO A 154 -1.45 -19.98 0.80
C PRO A 154 -0.84 -19.78 2.19
N PHE A 155 0.44 -19.44 2.28
CA PHE A 155 1.12 -19.15 3.54
C PHE A 155 0.59 -17.91 4.27
N LEU A 156 -0.28 -17.12 3.61
CA LEU A 156 -0.87 -15.92 4.18
C LEU A 156 -2.18 -16.18 4.90
N LYS A 157 -2.83 -17.32 4.62
CA LYS A 157 -4.09 -17.69 5.23
C LYS A 157 -3.88 -17.98 6.70
N LYS A 158 -4.47 -17.14 7.56
CA LYS A 158 -4.56 -17.43 9.01
C LYS A 158 -5.91 -18.04 9.29
N GLU A 159 -5.93 -19.33 9.60
CA GLU A 159 -7.17 -20.11 9.80
C GLU A 159 -8.04 -19.56 10.94
N GLN A 160 -7.44 -18.92 11.95
CA GLN A 160 -8.14 -18.52 13.17
C GLN A 160 -9.03 -17.28 13.05
N MET A 161 -8.87 -16.41 12.05
CA MET A 161 -9.62 -15.16 11.95
C MET A 161 -10.48 -15.02 10.69
N GLY A 162 -10.17 -15.77 9.62
CA GLY A 162 -10.88 -15.65 8.34
C GLY A 162 -10.72 -14.26 7.67
N VAL A 163 -9.75 -13.47 8.11
CA VAL A 163 -9.42 -12.13 7.59
C VAL A 163 -7.91 -11.97 7.42
N GLN A 164 -7.52 -11.06 6.53
CA GLN A 164 -6.12 -10.74 6.25
C GLN A 164 -5.67 -9.56 7.12
N ALA A 165 -5.30 -9.84 8.38
CA ALA A 165 -4.83 -8.82 9.31
C ALA A 165 -3.48 -9.20 9.91
N ASP A 166 -2.58 -8.21 10.14
CA ASP A 166 -1.28 -8.45 10.76
C ASP A 166 -0.64 -7.20 11.37
N VAL A 167 0.50 -7.39 12.06
CA VAL A 167 1.34 -6.33 12.60
C VAL A 167 2.77 -6.47 12.07
N ILE A 168 3.32 -5.37 11.55
CA ILE A 168 4.71 -5.23 11.17
C ILE A 168 5.38 -4.37 12.24
N GLU A 169 6.32 -4.96 12.97
CA GLU A 169 7.06 -4.23 14.00
C GLU A 169 8.30 -3.57 13.38
N LEU A 170 8.30 -2.24 13.31
CA LEU A 170 9.45 -1.46 12.85
C LEU A 170 10.17 -0.82 14.05
N PRO A 171 11.41 -0.32 13.87
CA PRO A 171 12.16 0.28 14.98
C PRO A 171 11.41 1.41 15.70
N HIS A 172 10.72 2.29 14.96
CA HIS A 172 10.09 3.50 15.52
C HIS A 172 8.56 3.45 15.61
N ALA A 173 7.90 2.48 14.98
CA ALA A 173 6.44 2.34 15.03
C ALA A 173 6.00 0.91 14.71
N ASN A 174 4.81 0.54 15.17
CA ASN A 174 4.10 -0.65 14.73
C ASN A 174 3.14 -0.28 13.60
N LEU A 175 3.15 -1.06 12.50
CA LEU A 175 2.19 -0.91 11.41
C LEU A 175 1.17 -2.03 11.54
N VAL A 176 -0.09 -1.67 11.79
CA VAL A 176 -1.19 -2.63 11.95
C VAL A 176 -2.01 -2.66 10.67
N LEU A 177 -2.03 -3.79 9.98
CA LEU A 177 -2.75 -3.99 8.73
C LEU A 177 -4.10 -4.65 9.01
N LEU A 178 -5.18 -4.04 8.51
CA LEU A 178 -6.56 -4.49 8.69
C LEU A 178 -7.17 -4.92 7.35
N ASP A 179 -8.07 -5.89 7.44
CA ASP A 179 -8.88 -6.34 6.31
C ASP A 179 -10.25 -5.67 6.36
N SER A 180 -10.44 -4.67 5.54
CA SER A 180 -11.72 -3.96 5.41
C SER A 180 -12.47 -4.25 4.10
N GLY A 181 -12.05 -5.28 3.34
CA GLY A 181 -12.57 -5.57 2.01
C GLY A 181 -14.09 -5.78 1.91
N LYS A 182 -14.75 -6.11 3.02
CA LYS A 182 -16.23 -6.21 3.08
C LYS A 182 -16.90 -4.88 3.48
N GLY A 183 -16.16 -3.79 3.58
CA GLY A 183 -16.67 -2.48 4.04
C GLY A 183 -17.00 -2.45 5.55
N ALA A 184 -16.43 -3.37 6.31
CA ALA A 184 -16.48 -3.42 7.77
C ALA A 184 -15.38 -4.32 8.31
N LEU A 185 -14.92 -4.07 9.53
CA LEU A 185 -13.96 -4.91 10.24
C LEU A 185 -14.66 -6.05 10.99
N GLY A 186 -15.81 -5.76 11.58
CA GLY A 186 -16.54 -6.65 12.48
C GLY A 186 -15.90 -6.76 13.86
N ASP A 187 -16.68 -7.24 14.83
CA ASP A 187 -16.28 -7.27 16.24
C ASP A 187 -15.01 -8.10 16.48
N ASN A 188 -14.86 -9.21 15.80
CA ASN A 188 -13.68 -10.07 15.96
C ASN A 188 -12.38 -9.34 15.60
N GLN A 189 -12.37 -8.58 14.49
CA GLN A 189 -11.19 -7.83 14.09
C GLN A 189 -10.97 -6.58 14.92
N LEU A 190 -12.03 -5.89 15.33
CA LEU A 190 -11.95 -4.75 16.27
C LEU A 190 -11.37 -5.20 17.62
N ASN A 191 -11.84 -6.32 18.17
CA ASN A 191 -11.31 -6.91 19.41
C ASN A 191 -9.85 -7.37 19.24
N TRP A 192 -9.50 -7.91 18.09
CA TRP A 192 -8.12 -8.27 17.78
C TRP A 192 -7.24 -7.01 17.73
N LEU A 193 -7.69 -5.95 17.04
CA LEU A 193 -6.98 -4.66 16.97
C LEU A 193 -6.71 -4.10 18.37
N ALA A 194 -7.74 -4.04 19.22
CA ALA A 194 -7.59 -3.58 20.62
C ALA A 194 -6.48 -4.35 21.34
N LYS A 195 -6.52 -5.70 21.29
CA LYS A 195 -5.49 -6.55 21.90
C LYS A 195 -4.09 -6.33 21.30
N GLN A 196 -3.98 -6.05 19.98
CA GLN A 196 -2.67 -5.79 19.38
C GLN A 196 -2.11 -4.45 19.82
N LEU A 197 -2.95 -3.43 19.94
CA LEU A 197 -2.58 -2.13 20.46
C LEU A 197 -2.13 -2.22 21.93
N ASP A 198 -2.92 -2.83 22.79
CA ASP A 198 -2.56 -3.01 24.20
C ASP A 198 -1.22 -3.76 24.37
N LYS A 199 -1.02 -4.83 23.62
CA LYS A 199 0.20 -5.62 23.67
C LYS A 199 1.45 -4.83 23.30
N ARG A 200 1.30 -3.77 22.51
CA ARG A 200 2.40 -2.98 21.89
C ARG A 200 2.31 -1.49 22.25
N ALA A 201 1.82 -1.19 23.44
CA ALA A 201 1.65 0.19 23.91
C ALA A 201 2.97 0.95 24.15
N ASP A 202 4.09 0.25 24.10
CA ASP A 202 5.45 0.79 24.20
C ASP A 202 5.89 1.58 22.96
N LYS A 203 5.23 1.38 21.81
CA LYS A 203 5.52 2.07 20.54
C LYS A 203 4.27 2.67 19.92
N PRO A 204 4.41 3.80 19.18
CA PRO A 204 3.30 4.33 18.39
C PRO A 204 2.85 3.34 17.33
N ALA A 205 1.55 3.34 17.04
CA ALA A 205 0.94 2.51 16.02
C ALA A 205 0.38 3.36 14.87
N LEU A 206 0.64 2.92 13.64
CA LEU A 206 0.01 3.42 12.41
C LEU A 206 -0.87 2.30 11.87
N ILE A 207 -2.15 2.56 11.73
CA ILE A 207 -3.15 1.57 11.37
C ILE A 207 -3.52 1.74 9.90
N PHE A 208 -3.53 0.65 9.14
CA PHE A 208 -3.86 0.61 7.72
C PHE A 208 -5.14 -0.19 7.50
N GLY A 209 -6.05 0.37 6.73
CA GLY A 209 -7.23 -0.31 6.23
C GLY A 209 -7.64 0.37 4.92
N HIS A 210 -8.32 -0.36 4.03
CA HIS A 210 -8.63 0.19 2.72
C HIS A 210 -9.73 1.26 2.77
N TYR A 211 -10.83 0.99 3.48
CA TYR A 211 -11.97 1.90 3.52
C TYR A 211 -11.74 3.15 4.38
N ASN A 212 -12.25 4.29 3.91
CA ASN A 212 -12.34 5.49 4.74
C ASN A 212 -13.24 5.23 5.97
N PRO A 213 -12.88 5.78 7.15
CA PRO A 213 -13.61 5.50 8.40
C PRO A 213 -14.94 6.27 8.51
N TYR A 214 -15.20 7.23 7.59
CA TYR A 214 -16.43 8.01 7.58
C TYR A 214 -17.33 7.61 6.42
N PRO A 215 -18.58 7.14 6.67
CA PRO A 215 -19.47 6.70 5.60
C PRO A 215 -19.89 7.80 4.61
N ASN A 216 -19.78 9.07 5.01
CA ASN A 216 -20.30 10.23 4.25
C ASN A 216 -19.20 11.16 3.70
N ARG A 217 -17.92 10.76 3.72
CA ARG A 217 -16.81 11.55 3.16
C ARG A 217 -16.38 11.06 1.78
N GLY A 218 -15.99 12.00 0.93
CA GLY A 218 -15.46 11.78 -0.42
C GLY A 218 -16.49 12.01 -1.52
N VAL A 219 -16.07 11.79 -2.75
CA VAL A 219 -16.88 11.98 -3.99
C VAL A 219 -18.14 11.10 -4.02
N ARG A 220 -18.17 10.06 -3.16
CA ARG A 220 -19.29 9.12 -3.04
C ARG A 220 -19.80 9.04 -1.61
N PRO A 221 -20.86 9.77 -1.28
CA PRO A 221 -21.50 9.65 0.03
C PRO A 221 -21.95 8.19 0.27
N ASN A 222 -21.90 7.74 1.52
CA ASN A 222 -22.28 6.39 1.98
C ASN A 222 -21.41 5.23 1.48
N LYS A 223 -20.15 5.47 1.09
CA LYS A 223 -19.21 4.44 0.66
C LYS A 223 -18.05 4.21 1.64
N GLY A 224 -18.14 4.71 2.86
CA GLY A 224 -17.17 4.44 3.90
C GLY A 224 -17.44 3.14 4.67
N MET A 225 -16.62 2.89 5.66
CA MET A 225 -16.70 1.72 6.53
C MET A 225 -17.97 1.77 7.38
N ARG A 226 -18.77 0.68 7.40
CA ARG A 226 -20.04 0.61 8.14
C ARG A 226 -19.85 0.70 9.66
N ASP A 227 -18.77 0.10 10.19
CA ASP A 227 -18.38 0.14 11.60
C ASP A 227 -17.23 1.12 11.88
N GLY A 228 -17.02 2.08 10.99
CA GLY A 228 -15.98 3.09 11.10
C GLY A 228 -16.08 3.94 12.37
N SER A 229 -17.30 4.17 12.90
CA SER A 229 -17.49 4.85 14.18
C SER A 229 -16.91 4.05 15.35
N SER A 230 -17.07 2.72 15.34
CA SER A 230 -16.49 1.83 16.36
C SER A 230 -14.96 1.81 16.26
N LEU A 231 -14.42 1.77 15.05
CA LEU A 231 -12.98 1.88 14.82
C LEU A 231 -12.44 3.21 15.35
N LEU A 232 -13.06 4.34 14.97
CA LEU A 232 -12.62 5.67 15.42
C LEU A 232 -12.68 5.81 16.93
N LYS A 233 -13.74 5.31 17.59
CA LYS A 233 -13.86 5.31 19.06
C LYS A 233 -12.69 4.55 19.70
N LEU A 234 -12.39 3.34 19.22
CA LEU A 234 -11.26 2.54 19.71
C LEU A 234 -9.93 3.30 19.56
N LEU A 235 -9.69 3.93 18.39
CA LEU A 235 -8.46 4.66 18.13
C LEU A 235 -8.38 5.98 18.92
N ASP A 236 -9.49 6.68 19.17
CA ASP A 236 -9.54 7.88 20.01
C ASP A 236 -9.17 7.56 21.49
N GLU A 237 -9.57 6.39 21.99
CA GLU A 237 -9.25 5.91 23.34
C GLU A 237 -7.77 5.46 23.44
N CYS A 238 -7.16 5.04 22.36
CA CYS A 238 -5.79 4.53 22.29
C CYS A 238 -4.79 5.65 21.92
N LYS A 239 -4.15 6.29 22.88
CA LYS A 239 -3.29 7.47 22.65
C LYS A 239 -2.03 7.21 21.84
N HIS A 240 -1.50 5.99 21.82
CA HIS A 240 -0.38 5.59 20.98
C HIS A 240 -0.79 5.19 19.54
N ALA A 241 -2.08 5.06 19.21
CA ALA A 241 -2.56 4.98 17.84
C ALA A 241 -2.49 6.37 17.20
N ARG A 242 -1.54 6.60 16.29
CA ARG A 242 -1.20 7.94 15.80
C ARG A 242 -1.81 8.26 14.44
N ALA A 243 -2.08 7.26 13.62
CA ALA A 243 -2.73 7.47 12.33
C ALA A 243 -3.61 6.27 11.93
N TYR A 244 -4.67 6.57 11.19
CA TYR A 244 -5.39 5.63 10.34
C TYR A 244 -5.17 6.03 8.89
N ILE A 245 -4.57 5.12 8.10
CA ILE A 245 -4.14 5.34 6.72
C ILE A 245 -5.01 4.48 5.81
N TYR A 246 -5.67 5.10 4.84
CA TYR A 246 -6.66 4.44 4.00
C TYR A 246 -6.53 4.84 2.53
N GLY A 247 -7.25 4.15 1.62
CA GLY A 247 -7.38 4.44 0.20
C GLY A 247 -8.84 4.63 -0.19
N HIS A 248 -9.33 3.90 -1.20
CA HIS A 248 -10.73 3.78 -1.61
C HIS A 248 -11.34 5.01 -2.27
N THR A 249 -10.99 6.21 -1.85
CA THR A 249 -11.54 7.46 -2.41
C THR A 249 -10.67 8.05 -3.52
N HIS A 250 -9.50 7.49 -3.77
CA HIS A 250 -8.53 7.91 -4.78
C HIS A 250 -8.10 9.39 -4.64
N GLU A 251 -7.91 9.84 -3.40
CA GLU A 251 -7.58 11.22 -3.10
C GLU A 251 -6.39 11.29 -2.14
N TRP A 252 -5.51 12.27 -2.35
CA TRP A 252 -4.48 12.59 -1.37
C TRP A 252 -5.00 13.62 -0.39
N GLN A 253 -5.33 13.19 0.83
CA GLN A 253 -5.86 14.05 1.90
C GLN A 253 -5.25 13.72 3.26
N HIS A 254 -5.22 14.71 4.13
CA HIS A 254 -4.79 14.57 5.50
C HIS A 254 -5.71 15.39 6.42
N ASP A 255 -6.38 14.70 7.30
CA ASP A 255 -7.17 15.26 8.38
C ASP A 255 -6.57 14.88 9.73
N GLN A 256 -6.90 15.63 10.76
CA GLN A 256 -6.49 15.34 12.13
C GLN A 256 -7.67 15.44 13.08
N ARG A 257 -7.72 14.54 14.03
CA ARG A 257 -8.73 14.41 15.04
C ARG A 257 -8.04 14.15 16.39
N ASP A 258 -7.86 15.21 17.19
CA ASP A 258 -7.04 15.19 18.40
C ASP A 258 -5.61 14.67 18.13
N HIS A 259 -5.23 13.51 18.66
CA HIS A 259 -3.94 12.87 18.45
C HIS A 259 -3.91 11.98 17.20
N LEU A 260 -5.09 11.61 16.66
CA LEU A 260 -5.23 10.68 15.55
C LEU A 260 -5.21 11.42 14.20
N HIS A 261 -4.27 11.08 13.34
CA HIS A 261 -4.21 11.55 11.96
C HIS A 261 -4.99 10.59 11.04
N LEU A 262 -5.77 11.14 10.11
CA LEU A 262 -6.51 10.41 9.10
C LEU A 262 -5.92 10.73 7.75
N ILE A 263 -5.27 9.75 7.12
CA ILE A 263 -4.50 9.95 5.89
C ILE A 263 -5.10 9.11 4.79
N ASN A 264 -5.57 9.77 3.75
CA ASN A 264 -6.05 9.15 2.54
C ASN A 264 -4.92 9.08 1.52
N LEU A 265 -4.61 7.89 1.03
CA LEU A 265 -3.59 7.68 0.02
C LEU A 265 -4.13 7.94 -1.38
N PRO A 266 -3.33 8.49 -2.30
CA PRO A 266 -3.71 8.60 -3.70
C PRO A 266 -3.78 7.23 -4.34
N ALA A 267 -4.61 7.07 -5.34
CA ALA A 267 -4.60 5.86 -6.16
C ALA A 267 -3.35 5.80 -7.04
N VAL A 268 -2.84 4.60 -7.30
CA VAL A 268 -1.86 4.38 -8.36
C VAL A 268 -2.57 4.39 -9.72
N SER A 269 -3.79 3.86 -9.80
CA SER A 269 -4.52 3.61 -11.05
C SER A 269 -5.18 4.86 -11.64
N TYR A 270 -6.37 5.19 -11.21
CA TYR A 270 -7.21 6.28 -11.75
C TYR A 270 -7.82 7.11 -10.62
N TYR A 271 -8.41 8.26 -10.94
CA TYR A 271 -9.06 9.16 -9.98
C TYR A 271 -10.55 9.32 -10.27
N PHE A 272 -11.30 9.77 -9.27
CA PHE A 272 -12.74 10.05 -9.41
C PHE A 272 -13.03 11.53 -9.61
N GLY A 273 -12.09 12.42 -9.39
CA GLY A 273 -12.23 13.86 -9.49
C GLY A 273 -11.10 14.51 -10.26
N LYS A 274 -11.42 15.51 -11.11
CA LYS A 274 -10.43 16.25 -11.88
C LYS A 274 -9.36 16.88 -10.98
N GLY A 275 -8.10 16.66 -11.34
CA GLY A 275 -6.96 17.26 -10.66
C GLY A 275 -6.54 16.54 -9.38
N HIS A 276 -7.04 15.32 -9.12
CA HIS A 276 -6.49 14.44 -8.10
C HIS A 276 -5.15 13.84 -8.56
N ALA A 277 -4.26 13.61 -7.62
CA ALA A 277 -2.95 13.02 -7.89
C ALA A 277 -3.05 11.50 -8.09
N HIS A 278 -2.30 10.97 -9.06
CA HIS A 278 -1.92 9.56 -9.12
C HIS A 278 -0.51 9.39 -8.60
N GLY A 279 -0.27 8.36 -7.83
CA GLY A 279 1.09 8.13 -7.37
C GLY A 279 1.18 7.24 -6.15
N TRP A 280 2.27 7.42 -5.42
CA TRP A 280 2.59 6.69 -4.22
C TRP A 280 3.18 7.63 -3.17
N VAL A 281 3.19 7.20 -1.92
CA VAL A 281 3.69 8.01 -0.80
C VAL A 281 4.91 7.34 -0.21
N ASP A 282 5.98 8.10 -0.07
CA ASP A 282 7.18 7.72 0.67
C ASP A 282 7.00 8.09 2.13
N MET A 283 6.93 7.09 3.01
CA MET A 283 6.85 7.28 4.45
C MET A 283 8.18 6.96 5.10
N LYS A 284 8.74 7.94 5.82
CA LYS A 284 9.95 7.79 6.61
C LYS A 284 9.65 7.97 8.09
N LEU A 285 9.96 6.95 8.89
CA LEU A 285 9.81 6.97 10.34
C LEU A 285 11.07 7.49 11.02
N THR A 286 10.86 8.32 12.02
CA THR A 286 11.88 8.76 12.98
C THR A 286 11.38 8.46 14.40
N GLU A 287 12.19 8.70 15.42
CA GLU A 287 11.76 8.56 16.82
C GLU A 287 10.57 9.47 17.21
N THR A 288 10.34 10.53 16.44
CA THR A 288 9.35 11.56 16.80
C THR A 288 8.24 11.74 15.80
N SER A 289 8.41 11.27 14.57
CA SER A 289 7.45 11.51 13.50
C SER A 289 7.47 10.47 12.39
N ALA A 290 6.33 10.29 11.71
CA ALA A 290 6.26 9.73 10.37
C ALA A 290 6.15 10.89 9.37
N GLN A 291 7.12 11.00 8.48
CA GLN A 291 7.16 11.98 7.39
C GLN A 291 6.67 11.31 6.12
N LEU A 292 5.67 11.89 5.47
CA LEU A 292 5.06 11.38 4.26
C LEU A 292 5.30 12.38 3.12
N GLU A 293 5.79 11.89 1.98
CA GLU A 293 6.01 12.70 0.78
C GLU A 293 5.31 12.05 -0.42
N LEU A 294 4.48 12.81 -1.13
CA LEU A 294 3.74 12.35 -2.29
C LEU A 294 4.60 12.38 -3.55
N TYR A 295 4.74 11.24 -4.20
CA TYR A 295 5.37 11.09 -5.52
C TYR A 295 4.31 10.84 -6.58
N CYS A 296 3.95 11.89 -7.33
CA CYS A 296 3.01 11.74 -8.45
C CYS A 296 3.68 11.09 -9.67
N ILE A 297 2.94 10.26 -10.41
CA ILE A 297 3.35 9.73 -11.71
C ILE A 297 3.61 10.89 -12.67
N ASN A 298 2.67 11.81 -12.78
CA ASN A 298 2.90 13.09 -13.45
C ASN A 298 3.66 14.04 -12.51
N ARG A 299 4.96 14.16 -12.66
CA ARG A 299 5.82 15.02 -11.83
C ARG A 299 5.52 16.52 -11.94
N LYS A 300 4.74 16.95 -12.94
CA LYS A 300 4.28 18.35 -13.08
C LYS A 300 2.97 18.61 -12.31
N HIS A 301 2.38 17.58 -11.71
CA HIS A 301 1.17 17.75 -10.91
C HIS A 301 1.44 18.65 -9.71
N LYS A 302 0.49 19.57 -9.39
CA LYS A 302 0.65 20.57 -8.31
C LYS A 302 0.91 20.00 -6.92
N GLN A 303 0.48 18.75 -6.68
CA GLN A 303 0.69 18.05 -5.41
C GLN A 303 1.96 17.19 -5.39
N HIS A 304 2.74 17.12 -6.49
CA HIS A 304 4.01 16.37 -6.47
C HIS A 304 4.97 16.98 -5.46
N GLY A 305 5.53 16.16 -4.56
CA GLY A 305 6.40 16.61 -3.47
C GLY A 305 5.65 17.18 -2.26
N ASP A 306 4.31 17.09 -2.24
CA ASP A 306 3.53 17.50 -1.06
C ASP A 306 3.91 16.66 0.16
N ARG A 307 4.13 17.32 1.30
CA ARG A 307 4.62 16.69 2.54
C ARG A 307 3.61 16.80 3.65
N ARG A 308 3.48 15.71 4.41
CA ARG A 308 2.67 15.62 5.63
C ARG A 308 3.51 15.01 6.73
N GLN A 309 3.15 15.32 7.96
CA GLN A 309 3.84 14.81 9.14
C GLN A 309 2.82 14.33 10.17
N VAL A 310 3.08 13.13 10.71
CA VAL A 310 2.35 12.54 11.84
C VAL A 310 3.28 12.56 13.04
N SER A 311 2.87 13.21 14.14
CA SER A 311 3.63 13.13 15.39
C SER A 311 3.51 11.74 16.00
N LEU A 312 4.64 11.11 16.30
CA LEU A 312 4.69 9.82 16.99
C LEU A 312 4.82 9.97 18.53
N LYS A 313 5.06 11.19 19.02
CA LYS A 313 5.13 11.51 20.46
C LYS A 313 3.82 12.11 20.95
N ASP A 314 3.50 11.84 22.21
CA ASP A 314 2.41 12.54 22.90
C ASP A 314 2.75 14.01 23.08
N ARG A 315 1.74 14.89 22.91
CA ARG A 315 1.92 16.34 23.13
C ARG A 315 2.39 16.69 24.54
N LYS A 316 2.20 15.81 25.52
CA LYS A 316 2.62 16.02 26.92
C LYS A 316 4.11 15.81 27.19
N THR A 317 4.87 15.26 26.24
CA THR A 317 6.32 15.01 26.38
C THR A 317 7.17 16.15 25.78
N LEU A 318 6.56 17.23 25.31
CA LEU A 318 7.24 18.38 24.71
C LEU A 318 7.23 19.63 25.62
N SER A 319 6.87 19.48 26.91
CA SER A 319 6.93 20.56 27.92
C SER A 319 8.15 20.45 28.81
#